data_f97e4c98b3b44e7375a7756ecb884e9c
#
_entry.id   f97e4c98b3b44e7375a7756ecb884e9c
#
_cell.length_a   1.000
_cell.length_b   1.000
_cell.length_c   1.000
_cell.angle_alpha   90.00
_cell.angle_beta   90.00
_cell.angle_gamma   90.00
#
_symmetry.space_group_name_H-M   'P 1'
#
loop_
_entity.id
_entity.type
_entity.pdbx_description
1 polymer ?
#
loop_
_entity_poly.entity_id
_entity_poly.type
_entity_poly.pdbx_seq_one_letter_code
_entity_poly.pdbx_strand_id
1 'polypeptide(L)'
;MLNSKIGLKLTFSVVLTVLFAIGIFAYFNIQSERKSLLFEVERHANQLSEAVKSDTEYDMMRNDRDRIHESIRRIGQQEAIDRVRVFNKSGEIIYSSDSAEIGTMVDKKAESCFRCHSAGEALEHLEMPERTRVFRTSAEAPRLLGIINPIYNAPDCWNAACHAHPSSQTVLGVLDVTIPLTELDRTVRRSQAAVVALAIGVILILSLIIGFMVRWLIDRPVQELLTATRHVAGGDLGYRVDAERNDELGMLARSFNNMSDKLAEARLQLFQSDKLASLGRLAAGVAHEINNPLTAVLTNSSYLLKRSEGQDDTRDDLKVIVSETIRCREIVKSLLDFARQTVPKKRQADINAIIGRAA
;
A
#
# COMPACT_ATOMS: atom_id res chain seq x y z
N MET A 1 -0.32 -12.10 -22.72
CA MET A 1 -0.52 -11.73 -21.29
C MET A 1 -0.57 -10.20 -21.20
N LEU A 2 -1.76 -9.60 -21.22
CA LEU A 2 -1.88 -8.16 -20.97
C LEU A 2 -1.63 -7.95 -19.46
N ASN A 3 -0.47 -7.39 -19.13
CA ASN A 3 -0.25 -6.86 -17.78
C ASN A 3 -1.33 -5.81 -17.52
N SER A 4 -2.22 -6.07 -16.58
CA SER A 4 -3.24 -5.09 -16.21
C SER A 4 -2.51 -3.89 -15.61
N LYS A 5 -2.56 -2.77 -16.32
CA LYS A 5 -1.91 -1.51 -15.86
C LYS A 5 -2.49 -1.05 -14.52
N ILE A 6 -3.72 -1.46 -14.20
CA ILE A 6 -4.41 -1.14 -12.95
C ILE A 6 -3.81 -1.92 -11.79
N GLY A 7 -3.67 -3.25 -11.92
CA GLY A 7 -3.07 -4.09 -10.88
C GLY A 7 -1.63 -3.68 -10.58
N LEU A 8 -0.82 -3.40 -11.61
CA LEU A 8 0.54 -2.92 -11.43
C LEU A 8 0.61 -1.58 -10.68
N LYS A 9 -0.25 -0.62 -11.03
CA LYS A 9 -0.31 0.68 -10.35
C LYS A 9 -0.74 0.55 -8.89
N LEU A 10 -1.72 -0.29 -8.61
CA LEU A 10 -2.24 -0.52 -7.27
C LEU A 10 -1.18 -1.20 -6.39
N THR A 11 -0.55 -2.26 -6.89
CA THR A 11 0.55 -2.94 -6.20
C THR A 11 1.70 -1.97 -5.92
N PHE A 12 2.11 -1.17 -6.91
CA PHE A 12 3.17 -0.18 -6.74
C PHE A 12 2.82 0.88 -5.70
N SER A 13 1.59 1.41 -5.72
CA SER A 13 1.14 2.42 -4.74
C SER A 13 1.15 1.86 -3.30
N VAL A 14 0.63 0.65 -3.10
CA VAL A 14 0.60 0.01 -1.77
C VAL A 14 2.01 -0.32 -1.29
N VAL A 15 2.87 -0.88 -2.15
CA VAL A 15 4.27 -1.17 -1.82
C VAL A 15 5.02 0.11 -1.44
N LEU A 16 4.83 1.20 -2.18
CA LEU A 16 5.45 2.49 -1.87
C LEU A 16 5.01 3.03 -0.50
N THR A 17 3.73 2.92 -0.18
CA THR A 17 3.18 3.35 1.13
C THR A 17 3.77 2.52 2.28
N VAL A 18 3.86 1.20 2.11
CA VAL A 18 4.46 0.29 3.09
C VAL A 18 5.95 0.59 3.27
N LEU A 19 6.67 0.82 2.18
CA LEU A 19 8.09 1.17 2.20
C LEU A 19 8.33 2.48 2.96
N PHE A 20 7.49 3.48 2.74
CA PHE A 20 7.56 4.76 3.45
C PHE A 20 7.29 4.59 4.95
N ALA A 21 6.26 3.84 5.33
CA ALA A 21 5.91 3.58 6.72
C ALA A 21 7.02 2.82 7.47
N ILE A 22 7.55 1.76 6.86
CA ILE A 22 8.67 0.98 7.43
C ILE A 22 9.94 1.83 7.53
N GLY A 23 10.22 2.67 6.52
CA GLY A 23 11.36 3.59 6.54
C GLY A 23 11.30 4.59 7.70
N ILE A 24 10.13 5.19 7.93
CA ILE A 24 9.90 6.07 9.09
C ILE A 24 10.09 5.32 10.41
N PHE A 25 9.47 4.16 10.54
CA PHE A 25 9.61 3.34 11.74
C PHE A 25 11.07 2.96 12.03
N ALA A 26 11.79 2.47 11.02
CA ALA A 26 13.19 2.11 11.14
C ALA A 26 14.06 3.32 11.56
N TYR A 27 13.81 4.50 10.96
CA TYR A 27 14.53 5.72 11.32
C TYR A 27 14.33 6.09 12.80
N PHE A 28 13.08 6.12 13.28
CA PHE A 28 12.79 6.45 14.67
C PHE A 28 13.34 5.38 15.64
N ASN A 29 13.22 4.11 15.30
CA ASN A 29 13.75 3.02 16.10
C ASN A 29 15.29 3.13 16.28
N ILE A 30 16.02 3.32 15.16
CA ILE A 30 17.48 3.48 15.17
C ILE A 30 17.88 4.71 15.99
N GLN A 31 17.18 5.83 15.84
CA GLN A 31 17.49 7.05 16.60
C GLN A 31 17.22 6.88 18.10
N SER A 32 16.12 6.23 18.45
CA SER A 32 15.77 5.96 19.85
C SER A 32 16.79 5.03 20.52
N GLU A 33 17.13 3.94 19.84
CA GLU A 33 18.12 2.98 20.34
C GLU A 33 19.49 3.62 20.55
N ARG A 34 19.96 4.41 19.57
CA ARG A 34 21.22 5.13 19.67
C ARG A 34 21.28 6.08 20.86
N LYS A 35 20.18 6.83 21.11
CA LYS A 35 20.08 7.73 22.26
C LYS A 35 20.07 6.97 23.58
N SER A 36 19.31 5.89 23.65
CA SER A 36 19.23 5.05 24.85
C SER A 36 20.57 4.43 25.23
N LEU A 37 21.25 3.84 24.24
CA LEU A 37 22.58 3.24 24.46
C LEU A 37 23.64 4.28 24.85
N LEU A 38 23.61 5.47 24.23
CA LEU A 38 24.54 6.54 24.60
C LEU A 38 24.29 7.00 26.04
N PHE A 39 23.03 7.22 26.43
CA PHE A 39 22.68 7.59 27.79
C PHE A 39 23.10 6.53 28.82
N GLU A 40 23.00 5.25 28.49
CA GLU A 40 23.45 4.16 29.36
C GLU A 40 24.95 4.18 29.54
N VAL A 41 25.73 4.39 28.46
CA VAL A 41 27.17 4.54 28.53
C VAL A 41 27.59 5.78 29.35
N GLU A 42 26.91 6.91 29.15
CA GLU A 42 27.16 8.13 29.94
C GLU A 42 26.91 7.89 31.44
N ARG A 43 25.86 7.19 31.79
CA ARG A 43 25.52 6.83 33.16
C ARG A 43 26.60 5.91 33.78
N HIS A 44 27.03 4.89 33.06
CA HIS A 44 28.08 3.99 33.50
C HIS A 44 29.43 4.73 33.65
N ALA A 45 29.77 5.62 32.71
CA ALA A 45 30.95 6.45 32.77
C ALA A 45 30.96 7.33 34.01
N ASN A 46 29.80 7.93 34.35
CA ASN A 46 29.69 8.73 35.56
C ASN A 46 29.87 7.89 36.83
N GLN A 47 29.26 6.70 36.92
CA GLN A 47 29.42 5.80 38.06
C GLN A 47 30.88 5.38 38.23
N LEU A 48 31.54 5.06 37.09
CA LEU A 48 32.97 4.72 37.11
C LEU A 48 33.81 5.90 37.56
N SER A 49 33.58 7.10 37.06
CA SER A 49 34.32 8.31 37.45
C SER A 49 34.14 8.64 38.93
N GLU A 50 32.91 8.51 39.49
CA GLU A 50 32.68 8.69 40.93
C GLU A 50 33.39 7.60 41.76
N ALA A 51 33.43 6.34 41.31
CA ALA A 51 34.15 5.26 41.97
C ALA A 51 35.67 5.52 41.99
N VAL A 52 36.26 5.95 40.85
CA VAL A 52 37.67 6.31 40.74
C VAL A 52 38.01 7.47 41.67
N LYS A 53 37.16 8.49 41.70
CA LYS A 53 37.31 9.65 42.58
C LYS A 53 37.32 9.21 44.06
N SER A 54 36.34 8.43 44.49
CA SER A 54 36.23 7.94 45.86
C SER A 54 37.39 7.06 46.29
N ASP A 55 37.88 6.17 45.38
CA ASP A 55 39.08 5.32 45.65
C ASP A 55 40.34 6.16 45.83
N THR A 56 40.54 7.18 44.98
CA THR A 56 41.69 8.05 45.04
C THR A 56 41.64 9.11 46.13
N GLU A 57 40.43 9.54 46.58
CA GLU A 57 40.26 10.57 47.61
C GLU A 57 40.86 10.19 48.95
N TYR A 58 40.72 8.92 49.35
CA TYR A 58 41.34 8.40 50.59
C TYR A 58 42.86 8.47 50.54
N ASP A 59 43.48 8.09 49.42
CA ASP A 59 44.96 8.13 49.26
C ASP A 59 45.43 9.59 49.10
N MET A 60 44.64 10.48 48.51
CA MET A 60 44.91 11.94 48.45
C MET A 60 44.99 12.55 49.86
N MET A 61 44.04 12.21 50.74
CA MET A 61 44.02 12.69 52.14
C MET A 61 45.27 12.23 52.93
N ARG A 62 45.83 11.08 52.59
CA ARG A 62 47.06 10.56 53.20
C ARG A 62 48.35 11.05 52.53
N ASN A 63 48.23 11.84 51.45
CA ASN A 63 49.36 12.28 50.60
C ASN A 63 50.20 11.13 50.05
N ASP A 64 49.58 9.94 49.85
CA ASP A 64 50.27 8.74 49.32
C ASP A 64 50.27 8.79 47.78
N ARG A 65 51.20 9.55 47.24
CA ARG A 65 51.30 9.79 45.78
C ARG A 65 51.56 8.51 44.99
N ASP A 66 52.32 7.59 45.55
CA ASP A 66 52.66 6.35 44.87
C ASP A 66 51.49 5.45 44.71
N ARG A 67 50.63 5.37 45.73
CA ARG A 67 49.35 4.63 45.65
C ARG A 67 48.39 5.25 44.67
N ILE A 68 48.26 6.57 44.65
CA ILE A 68 47.40 7.26 43.67
C ILE A 68 47.85 6.94 42.24
N HIS A 69 49.16 7.02 41.98
CA HIS A 69 49.73 6.67 40.68
C HIS A 69 49.44 5.21 40.28
N GLU A 70 49.62 4.28 41.23
CA GLU A 70 49.40 2.86 40.97
C GLU A 70 47.89 2.57 40.73
N SER A 71 46.99 3.18 41.49
CA SER A 71 45.53 3.05 41.29
C SER A 71 45.08 3.59 39.94
N ILE A 72 45.50 4.80 39.58
CA ILE A 72 45.17 5.42 38.28
C ILE A 72 45.73 4.61 37.11
N ARG A 73 46.97 4.11 37.22
CA ARG A 73 47.61 3.26 36.21
C ARG A 73 46.84 1.95 36.03
N ARG A 74 46.48 1.27 37.12
CA ARG A 74 45.75 0.00 37.12
C ARG A 74 44.32 0.17 36.54
N ILE A 75 43.65 1.28 36.88
CA ILE A 75 42.33 1.59 36.33
C ILE A 75 42.42 1.86 34.84
N GLY A 76 43.41 2.65 34.39
CA GLY A 76 43.63 2.96 32.98
C GLY A 76 44.06 1.77 32.11
N GLN A 77 44.49 0.64 32.72
CA GLN A 77 44.79 -0.61 31.98
C GLN A 77 43.57 -1.46 31.68
N GLN A 78 42.36 -1.10 32.18
CA GLN A 78 41.12 -1.82 31.87
C GLN A 78 40.72 -1.55 30.41
N GLU A 79 40.33 -2.60 29.69
CA GLU A 79 39.93 -2.49 28.27
C GLU A 79 38.76 -1.48 28.01
N ALA A 80 37.95 -1.24 29.03
CA ALA A 80 36.84 -0.30 28.95
C ALA A 80 37.28 1.17 29.10
N ILE A 81 38.54 1.46 29.43
CA ILE A 81 39.03 2.80 29.70
C ILE A 81 40.15 3.12 28.70
N ASP A 82 40.02 4.27 28.05
CA ASP A 82 41.07 4.78 27.16
C ASP A 82 42.15 5.53 28.00
N ARG A 83 41.69 6.39 28.93
CA ARG A 83 42.56 7.24 29.69
C ARG A 83 41.93 7.72 31.00
N VAL A 84 42.74 7.86 32.04
CA VAL A 84 42.40 8.51 33.31
C VAL A 84 43.45 9.57 33.61
N ARG A 85 43.02 10.81 33.87
CA ARG A 85 43.86 11.96 34.16
C ARG A 85 43.32 12.76 35.35
N VAL A 86 44.20 13.32 36.15
CA VAL A 86 43.84 14.29 37.18
C VAL A 86 44.60 15.58 36.91
N PHE A 87 43.87 16.67 36.76
CA PHE A 87 44.40 18.01 36.55
C PHE A 87 44.35 18.80 37.84
N ASN A 88 45.38 19.61 38.12
CA ASN A 88 45.31 20.63 39.16
C ASN A 88 44.51 21.88 38.63
N LYS A 89 44.29 22.86 39.50
CA LYS A 89 43.59 24.11 39.17
C LYS A 89 44.27 24.94 38.07
N SER A 90 45.53 24.72 37.82
CA SER A 90 46.32 25.39 36.77
C SER A 90 46.13 24.74 35.40
N GLY A 91 45.61 23.51 35.37
CA GLY A 91 45.47 22.69 34.17
C GLY A 91 46.69 21.80 33.90
N GLU A 92 47.58 21.64 34.89
CA GLU A 92 48.69 20.70 34.82
C GLU A 92 48.24 19.30 35.17
N ILE A 93 48.64 18.32 34.39
CA ILE A 93 48.36 16.90 34.63
C ILE A 93 49.28 16.41 35.78
N ILE A 94 48.67 16.17 36.93
CA ILE A 94 49.40 15.70 38.11
C ILE A 94 49.43 14.17 38.21
N TYR A 95 48.41 13.50 37.70
CA TYR A 95 48.34 12.06 37.57
C TYR A 95 47.74 11.67 36.21
N SER A 96 48.29 10.63 35.61
CA SER A 96 47.77 10.06 34.36
C SER A 96 48.04 8.56 34.30
N SER A 97 47.12 7.81 33.65
CA SER A 97 47.34 6.42 33.24
C SER A 97 48.48 6.31 32.19
N ASP A 98 48.73 7.39 31.44
CA ASP A 98 49.88 7.55 30.55
C ASP A 98 50.94 8.44 31.23
N SER A 99 52.01 7.83 31.68
CA SER A 99 53.08 8.54 32.40
C SER A 99 53.77 9.64 31.57
N ALA A 100 53.71 9.57 30.25
CA ALA A 100 54.32 10.59 29.37
C ALA A 100 53.57 11.94 29.41
N GLU A 101 52.32 11.98 29.86
CA GLU A 101 51.54 13.21 29.97
C GLU A 101 51.73 13.97 31.28
N ILE A 102 52.30 13.34 32.30
CA ILE A 102 52.47 13.93 33.64
C ILE A 102 53.38 15.15 33.57
N GLY A 103 52.94 16.25 34.21
CA GLY A 103 53.64 17.54 34.17
C GLY A 103 53.37 18.39 32.93
N THR A 104 52.59 17.88 31.98
CA THR A 104 52.16 18.70 30.82
C THR A 104 50.94 19.53 31.15
N MET A 105 50.82 20.68 30.46
CA MET A 105 49.68 21.59 30.62
C MET A 105 48.57 21.26 29.61
N VAL A 106 47.35 21.09 30.07
CA VAL A 106 46.20 20.96 29.19
C VAL A 106 45.75 22.34 28.72
N ASP A 107 45.50 22.48 27.41
CA ASP A 107 44.96 23.71 26.86
C ASP A 107 43.53 23.91 27.39
N LYS A 108 43.22 25.11 27.91
CA LYS A 108 41.89 25.49 28.40
C LYS A 108 40.83 25.45 27.30
N LYS A 109 41.22 25.47 26.02
CA LYS A 109 40.36 25.27 24.85
C LYS A 109 40.24 23.80 24.45
N ALA A 110 40.98 22.89 25.07
CA ALA A 110 40.82 21.45 24.81
C ALA A 110 39.44 20.98 25.23
N GLU A 111 39.02 19.87 24.65
CA GLU A 111 37.69 19.27 24.86
C GLU A 111 37.39 19.00 26.36
N SER A 112 38.39 18.75 27.18
CA SER A 112 38.24 18.50 28.61
C SER A 112 37.99 19.76 29.45
N CYS A 113 38.43 20.92 28.97
CA CYS A 113 38.39 22.18 29.74
C CYS A 113 37.31 23.16 29.21
N PHE A 114 36.98 23.04 27.94
CA PHE A 114 36.12 24.03 27.24
C PHE A 114 34.76 24.25 27.92
N ARG A 115 34.11 23.18 28.41
CA ARG A 115 32.78 23.31 29.03
C ARG A 115 32.77 24.08 30.34
N CYS A 116 33.81 23.90 31.16
CA CYS A 116 33.95 24.66 32.40
C CYS A 116 34.40 26.10 32.14
N HIS A 117 35.20 26.37 31.11
CA HIS A 117 35.85 27.64 30.86
C HIS A 117 35.25 28.45 29.70
N SER A 118 34.18 27.97 29.07
CA SER A 118 33.55 28.63 27.91
C SER A 118 32.96 30.01 28.21
N ALA A 119 32.56 30.29 29.46
CA ALA A 119 31.98 31.57 29.89
C ALA A 119 33.00 32.55 30.50
N GLY A 120 34.32 32.21 30.44
CA GLY A 120 35.38 33.08 31.00
C GLY A 120 35.69 32.83 32.47
N GLU A 121 34.75 32.40 33.27
CA GLU A 121 34.94 31.92 34.66
C GLU A 121 34.61 30.44 34.74
N ALA A 122 35.37 29.66 35.54
CA ALA A 122 35.10 28.24 35.69
C ALA A 122 33.78 28.02 36.44
N LEU A 123 32.91 27.18 35.90
CA LEU A 123 31.68 26.80 36.57
C LEU A 123 31.97 25.97 37.82
N GLU A 124 31.50 26.40 38.98
CA GLU A 124 31.75 25.72 40.25
C GLU A 124 30.93 24.44 40.40
N HIS A 125 29.79 24.34 39.76
CA HIS A 125 28.92 23.14 39.74
C HIS A 125 28.47 22.78 38.33
N LEU A 126 28.65 21.51 37.94
CA LEU A 126 28.23 20.95 36.68
C LEU A 126 27.22 19.82 36.91
N GLU A 127 26.09 19.89 36.23
CA GLU A 127 25.16 18.76 36.19
C GLU A 127 25.66 17.65 35.26
N MET A 128 25.11 16.44 35.43
CA MET A 128 25.57 15.23 34.73
C MET A 128 25.70 15.39 33.21
N PRO A 129 24.73 15.98 32.47
CA PRO A 129 24.87 16.15 31.02
C PRO A 129 26.00 17.10 30.60
N GLU A 130 26.37 18.01 31.48
CA GLU A 130 27.43 18.99 31.22
C GLU A 130 28.81 18.45 31.46
N ARG A 131 28.93 17.37 32.24
CA ARG A 131 30.19 16.69 32.53
C ARG A 131 30.69 15.78 31.42
N THR A 132 29.79 15.38 30.49
CA THR A 132 30.12 14.43 29.41
C THR A 132 30.38 15.14 28.09
N ARG A 133 31.27 14.58 27.29
CA ARG A 133 31.59 15.03 25.95
C ARG A 133 31.94 13.85 25.04
N VAL A 134 31.50 13.89 23.79
CA VAL A 134 31.89 12.91 22.78
C VAL A 134 32.80 13.60 21.77
N PHE A 135 34.00 13.08 21.58
CA PHE A 135 35.01 13.69 20.70
C PHE A 135 35.82 12.62 19.97
N ARG A 136 36.71 13.07 19.07
CA ARG A 136 37.70 12.25 18.40
C ARG A 136 39.05 12.95 18.48
N THR A 137 40.12 12.20 18.65
CA THR A 137 41.47 12.75 18.63
C THR A 137 41.99 13.04 17.23
N SER A 138 41.46 12.32 16.22
CA SER A 138 41.69 12.58 14.79
C SER A 138 40.46 12.16 13.99
N ALA A 139 40.39 12.53 12.70
CA ALA A 139 39.26 12.17 11.83
C ALA A 139 39.05 10.65 11.71
N GLU A 140 40.13 9.88 11.78
CA GLU A 140 40.12 8.41 11.64
C GLU A 140 40.06 7.68 12.99
N ALA A 141 40.30 8.40 14.12
CA ALA A 141 40.28 7.82 15.45
C ALA A 141 38.86 7.41 15.87
N PRO A 142 38.74 6.38 16.72
CA PRO A 142 37.45 6.01 17.31
C PRO A 142 36.88 7.16 18.11
N ARG A 143 35.56 7.18 18.23
CA ARG A 143 34.88 8.13 19.11
C ARG A 143 35.16 7.78 20.56
N LEU A 144 35.44 8.81 21.36
CA LEU A 144 35.68 8.72 22.76
C LEU A 144 34.57 9.48 23.52
N LEU A 145 34.13 8.92 24.63
CA LEU A 145 33.33 9.61 25.63
C LEU A 145 34.25 10.06 26.74
N GLY A 146 34.40 11.36 26.93
CA GLY A 146 35.10 11.93 28.07
C GLY A 146 34.10 12.36 29.13
N ILE A 147 34.43 12.09 30.40
CA ILE A 147 33.69 12.60 31.55
C ILE A 147 34.64 13.32 32.46
N ILE A 148 34.28 14.54 32.84
CA ILE A 148 34.99 15.34 33.84
C ILE A 148 34.26 15.29 35.17
N ASN A 149 35.01 15.06 36.24
CA ASN A 149 34.48 15.02 37.59
C ASN A 149 35.31 15.96 38.50
N PRO A 150 34.75 17.14 38.87
CA PRO A 150 35.45 18.06 39.73
C PRO A 150 35.70 17.46 41.13
N ILE A 151 36.89 17.66 41.63
CA ILE A 151 37.31 17.31 42.98
C ILE A 151 37.09 18.55 43.84
N TYR A 152 36.00 18.54 44.63
CA TYR A 152 35.62 19.65 45.47
C TYR A 152 36.41 19.66 46.77
N ASN A 153 36.71 20.85 47.28
CA ASN A 153 37.31 21.04 48.59
C ASN A 153 36.27 20.73 49.69
N ALA A 154 36.64 19.87 50.60
CA ALA A 154 35.78 19.43 51.72
C ALA A 154 36.47 19.73 53.05
N PRO A 155 35.72 19.73 54.20
CA PRO A 155 36.31 19.94 55.50
C PRO A 155 37.53 19.08 55.79
N ASP A 156 37.52 17.85 55.33
CA ASP A 156 38.65 16.92 55.49
C ASP A 156 39.87 17.30 54.68
N CYS A 157 39.73 18.06 53.57
CA CYS A 157 40.82 18.53 52.73
C CYS A 157 41.49 19.79 53.29
N TRP A 158 40.75 20.72 53.92
CA TRP A 158 41.37 21.93 54.51
C TRP A 158 41.78 21.79 55.97
N ASN A 159 41.31 20.76 56.67
CA ASN A 159 41.73 20.43 58.03
C ASN A 159 42.80 19.31 58.11
N ALA A 160 43.30 18.80 56.97
CA ALA A 160 44.23 17.69 56.92
C ALA A 160 45.59 18.06 57.55
N ALA A 161 46.16 17.16 58.38
CA ALA A 161 47.44 17.38 59.05
C ALA A 161 48.67 17.34 58.13
N CYS A 162 48.51 16.69 56.92
CA CYS A 162 49.61 16.51 55.95
C CYS A 162 49.79 17.69 54.97
N HIS A 163 48.69 18.32 54.56
CA HIS A 163 48.65 19.56 53.78
C HIS A 163 47.26 20.14 53.86
N ALA A 164 47.13 21.44 53.89
CA ALA A 164 45.85 22.10 53.98
C ALA A 164 45.65 22.99 52.76
N HIS A 165 44.45 22.86 52.12
CA HIS A 165 44.01 23.78 51.08
C HIS A 165 43.30 24.96 51.75
N PRO A 166 43.36 26.19 51.19
CA PRO A 166 42.53 27.29 51.71
C PRO A 166 41.04 26.96 51.60
N SER A 167 40.29 27.19 52.69
CA SER A 167 38.82 26.95 52.68
C SER A 167 38.07 27.77 51.65
N SER A 168 38.65 28.84 51.13
CA SER A 168 38.12 29.70 50.08
C SER A 168 38.23 29.07 48.70
N GLN A 169 38.96 27.99 48.53
CA GLN A 169 39.14 27.28 47.26
C GLN A 169 38.04 26.26 47.14
N THR A 170 37.17 26.36 46.11
CA THR A 170 36.00 25.47 45.92
C THR A 170 36.40 24.17 45.19
N VAL A 171 37.21 24.26 44.13
CA VAL A 171 37.65 23.12 43.32
C VAL A 171 39.16 22.93 43.46
N LEU A 172 39.58 21.73 43.83
CA LEU A 172 41.01 21.36 44.00
C LEU A 172 41.64 20.89 42.70
N GLY A 173 40.88 20.20 41.90
CA GLY A 173 41.30 19.61 40.63
C GLY A 173 40.14 18.98 39.89
N VAL A 174 40.44 18.33 38.80
CA VAL A 174 39.44 17.66 37.95
C VAL A 174 39.98 16.27 37.58
N LEU A 175 39.16 15.26 37.85
CA LEU A 175 39.33 13.92 37.31
C LEU A 175 38.69 13.87 35.91
N ASP A 176 39.46 13.45 34.92
CA ASP A 176 39.00 13.23 33.53
C ASP A 176 39.16 11.74 33.18
N VAL A 177 38.07 11.09 32.85
CA VAL A 177 38.03 9.70 32.41
C VAL A 177 37.54 9.63 30.97
N THR A 178 38.31 8.93 30.14
CA THR A 178 37.97 8.77 28.73
C THR A 178 37.70 7.30 28.43
N ILE A 179 36.59 7.03 27.75
CA ILE A 179 36.08 5.69 27.43
C ILE A 179 35.92 5.57 25.93
N PRO A 180 36.43 4.51 25.27
CA PRO A 180 36.24 4.28 23.85
C PRO A 180 34.79 3.85 23.54
N LEU A 181 34.17 4.50 22.57
CA LEU A 181 32.81 4.15 22.10
C LEU A 181 32.82 3.08 21.00
N THR A 182 33.91 2.36 20.83
CA THR A 182 34.10 1.38 19.75
C THR A 182 33.09 0.25 19.81
N GLU A 183 32.86 -0.29 21.02
CA GLU A 183 31.89 -1.38 21.22
C GLU A 183 30.46 -0.88 21.08
N LEU A 184 30.13 0.32 21.55
CA LEU A 184 28.85 0.97 21.31
C LEU A 184 28.63 1.12 19.81
N ASP A 185 29.58 1.67 19.06
CA ASP A 185 29.48 1.88 17.62
C ASP A 185 29.31 0.55 16.85
N ARG A 186 29.99 -0.51 17.29
CA ARG A 186 29.83 -1.87 16.73
C ARG A 186 28.41 -2.42 16.98
N THR A 187 27.93 -2.30 18.22
CA THR A 187 26.62 -2.77 18.63
C THR A 187 25.52 -2.03 17.86
N VAL A 188 25.61 -0.70 17.79
CA VAL A 188 24.69 0.13 17.01
C VAL A 188 24.70 -0.26 15.53
N ARG A 189 25.87 -0.46 14.92
CA ARG A 189 25.96 -0.88 13.51
C ARG A 189 25.35 -2.26 13.27
N ARG A 190 25.57 -3.22 14.18
CA ARG A 190 24.97 -4.56 14.08
C ARG A 190 23.45 -4.51 14.20
N SER A 191 22.93 -3.76 15.17
CA SER A 191 21.50 -3.54 15.34
C SER A 191 20.89 -2.86 14.12
N GLN A 192 21.53 -1.79 13.60
CA GLN A 192 21.12 -1.13 12.37
C GLN A 192 21.05 -2.10 11.17
N ALA A 193 22.09 -2.92 11.00
CA ALA A 193 22.10 -3.90 9.90
C ALA A 193 21.00 -4.93 10.06
N ALA A 194 20.72 -5.41 11.29
CA ALA A 194 19.62 -6.33 11.56
C ALA A 194 18.25 -5.71 11.29
N VAL A 195 18.01 -4.47 11.73
CA VAL A 195 16.76 -3.73 11.48
C VAL A 195 16.55 -3.52 9.98
N VAL A 196 17.60 -3.11 9.25
CA VAL A 196 17.53 -2.92 7.79
C VAL A 196 17.27 -4.25 7.08
N ALA A 197 17.96 -5.33 7.44
CA ALA A 197 17.74 -6.64 6.85
C ALA A 197 16.31 -7.16 7.10
N LEU A 198 15.81 -7.00 8.33
CA LEU A 198 14.43 -7.33 8.69
C LEU A 198 13.43 -6.50 7.86
N ALA A 199 13.66 -5.19 7.75
CA ALA A 199 12.81 -4.30 6.97
C ALA A 199 12.74 -4.72 5.49
N ILE A 200 13.88 -5.04 4.88
CA ILE A 200 13.95 -5.56 3.51
C ILE A 200 13.18 -6.88 3.39
N GLY A 201 13.37 -7.82 4.32
CA GLY A 201 12.64 -9.10 4.34
C GLY A 201 11.13 -8.92 4.41
N VAL A 202 10.66 -8.07 5.33
CA VAL A 202 9.22 -7.75 5.48
C VAL A 202 8.66 -7.10 4.20
N ILE A 203 9.38 -6.14 3.61
CA ILE A 203 8.95 -5.48 2.36
C ILE A 203 8.83 -6.50 1.22
N LEU A 204 9.79 -7.40 1.05
CA LEU A 204 9.76 -8.44 0.01
C LEU A 204 8.58 -9.39 0.21
N ILE A 205 8.35 -9.88 1.44
CA ILE A 205 7.24 -10.77 1.76
C ILE A 205 5.90 -10.07 1.51
N LEU A 206 5.72 -8.85 2.02
CA LEU A 206 4.49 -8.08 1.82
C LEU A 206 4.25 -7.78 0.34
N SER A 207 5.28 -7.41 -0.42
CA SER A 207 5.18 -7.17 -1.86
C SER A 207 4.71 -8.42 -2.62
N LEU A 208 5.22 -9.59 -2.25
CA LEU A 208 4.83 -10.85 -2.84
C LEU A 208 3.38 -11.20 -2.51
N ILE A 209 2.98 -11.07 -1.24
CA ILE A 209 1.61 -11.32 -0.79
C ILE A 209 0.62 -10.38 -1.47
N ILE A 210 0.92 -9.07 -1.48
CA ILE A 210 0.05 -8.06 -2.09
C ILE A 210 -0.05 -8.30 -3.60
N GLY A 211 1.06 -8.56 -4.28
CA GLY A 211 1.07 -8.88 -5.71
C GLY A 211 0.23 -10.11 -6.03
N PHE A 212 0.33 -11.15 -5.24
CA PHE A 212 -0.50 -12.35 -5.37
C PHE A 212 -1.99 -12.06 -5.13
N MET A 213 -2.31 -11.32 -4.05
CA MET A 213 -3.70 -10.94 -3.73
C MET A 213 -4.32 -10.08 -4.84
N VAL A 214 -3.64 -9.03 -5.30
CA VAL A 214 -4.13 -8.16 -6.37
C VAL A 214 -4.37 -8.97 -7.65
N ARG A 215 -3.45 -9.88 -8.00
CA ARG A 215 -3.60 -10.74 -9.17
C ARG A 215 -4.82 -11.66 -9.05
N TRP A 216 -5.05 -12.24 -7.89
CA TRP A 216 -6.11 -13.23 -7.68
C TRP A 216 -7.49 -12.58 -7.45
N LEU A 217 -7.56 -11.50 -6.64
CA LEU A 217 -8.84 -10.88 -6.30
C LEU A 217 -9.33 -9.89 -7.37
N ILE A 218 -8.43 -9.22 -8.08
CA ILE A 218 -8.78 -8.10 -8.95
C ILE A 218 -8.45 -8.40 -10.42
N ASP A 219 -7.18 -8.68 -10.73
CA ASP A 219 -6.73 -8.76 -12.13
C ASP A 219 -7.42 -9.89 -12.90
N ARG A 220 -7.50 -11.07 -12.31
CA ARG A 220 -8.09 -12.25 -12.98
C ARG A 220 -9.57 -12.05 -13.29
N PRO A 221 -10.45 -11.65 -12.35
CA PRO A 221 -11.87 -11.42 -12.64
C PRO A 221 -12.10 -10.27 -13.63
N VAL A 222 -11.32 -9.19 -13.55
CA VAL A 222 -11.41 -8.08 -14.50
C VAL A 222 -11.03 -8.52 -15.92
N GLN A 223 -10.01 -9.36 -16.08
CA GLN A 223 -9.63 -9.92 -17.38
C GLN A 223 -10.70 -10.87 -17.93
N GLU A 224 -11.36 -11.65 -17.09
CA GLU A 224 -12.47 -12.51 -17.49
C GLU A 224 -13.64 -11.68 -18.00
N LEU A 225 -14.03 -10.59 -17.32
CA LEU A 225 -15.06 -9.64 -17.78
C LEU A 225 -14.68 -8.95 -19.09
N LEU A 226 -13.42 -8.53 -19.23
CA LEU A 226 -12.94 -7.92 -20.47
C LEU A 226 -12.98 -8.90 -21.66
N THR A 227 -12.64 -10.15 -21.41
CA THR A 227 -12.71 -11.21 -22.42
C THR A 227 -14.15 -11.49 -22.81
N ALA A 228 -15.07 -11.60 -21.83
CA ALA A 228 -16.49 -11.77 -22.05
C ALA A 228 -17.09 -10.61 -22.88
N THR A 229 -16.70 -9.39 -22.57
CA THR A 229 -17.13 -8.20 -23.36
C THR A 229 -16.69 -8.29 -24.81
N ARG A 230 -15.49 -8.81 -25.09
CA ARG A 230 -15.01 -9.03 -26.46
C ARG A 230 -15.78 -10.12 -27.18
N HIS A 231 -16.16 -11.23 -26.50
CA HIS A 231 -16.99 -12.28 -27.06
C HIS A 231 -18.37 -11.75 -27.43
N VAL A 232 -19.02 -11.03 -26.50
CA VAL A 232 -20.34 -10.41 -26.78
C VAL A 232 -20.26 -9.40 -27.93
N ALA A 233 -19.22 -8.56 -27.99
CA ALA A 233 -18.99 -7.63 -29.09
C ALA A 233 -18.74 -8.35 -30.43
N GLY A 234 -18.12 -9.52 -30.40
CA GLY A 234 -17.94 -10.40 -31.56
C GLY A 234 -19.20 -11.18 -31.99
N GLY A 235 -20.32 -11.03 -31.25
CA GLY A 235 -21.59 -11.67 -31.55
C GLY A 235 -21.88 -12.96 -30.80
N ASP A 236 -20.94 -13.42 -29.94
CA ASP A 236 -21.13 -14.58 -29.08
C ASP A 236 -21.87 -14.17 -27.80
N LEU A 237 -23.20 -14.06 -27.93
CA LEU A 237 -24.09 -13.68 -26.82
C LEU A 237 -24.28 -14.83 -25.81
N GLY A 238 -23.77 -16.03 -26.10
CA GLY A 238 -23.88 -17.19 -25.21
C GLY A 238 -22.75 -17.25 -24.16
N TYR A 239 -21.69 -16.46 -24.31
CA TYR A 239 -20.57 -16.44 -23.35
C TYR A 239 -21.02 -15.92 -21.98
N ARG A 240 -20.64 -16.65 -20.91
CA ARG A 240 -20.99 -16.30 -19.52
C ARG A 240 -19.73 -16.14 -18.69
N VAL A 241 -19.78 -15.19 -17.78
CA VAL A 241 -18.75 -14.97 -16.75
C VAL A 241 -19.19 -15.69 -15.49
N ASP A 242 -18.20 -16.26 -14.77
CA ASP A 242 -18.46 -16.86 -13.47
C ASP A 242 -18.94 -15.78 -12.48
N ALA A 243 -20.12 -16.00 -11.88
CA ALA A 243 -20.82 -15.04 -11.02
C ALA A 243 -21.03 -15.58 -9.60
N GLU A 244 -20.29 -16.62 -9.18
CA GLU A 244 -20.41 -17.25 -7.84
C GLU A 244 -19.89 -16.37 -6.71
N ARG A 245 -19.09 -15.36 -7.03
CA ARG A 245 -18.53 -14.41 -6.04
C ARG A 245 -19.63 -13.56 -5.39
N ASN A 246 -19.48 -13.33 -4.07
CA ASN A 246 -20.39 -12.50 -3.27
C ASN A 246 -19.87 -11.07 -3.02
N ASP A 247 -19.01 -10.55 -3.91
CA ASP A 247 -18.48 -9.20 -3.87
C ASP A 247 -19.01 -8.33 -5.03
N GLU A 248 -18.50 -7.10 -5.16
CA GLU A 248 -18.86 -6.14 -6.19
C GLU A 248 -18.55 -6.66 -7.60
N LEU A 249 -17.47 -7.44 -7.75
CA LEU A 249 -17.09 -8.07 -9.02
C LEU A 249 -18.05 -9.19 -9.39
N GLY A 250 -18.53 -9.97 -8.43
CA GLY A 250 -19.59 -10.95 -8.64
C GLY A 250 -20.94 -10.30 -9.01
N MET A 251 -21.26 -9.16 -8.40
CA MET A 251 -22.44 -8.38 -8.78
C MET A 251 -22.32 -7.83 -10.21
N LEU A 252 -21.13 -7.35 -10.59
CA LEU A 252 -20.85 -6.90 -11.94
C LEU A 252 -20.95 -8.03 -12.96
N ALA A 253 -20.44 -9.24 -12.63
CA ALA A 253 -20.56 -10.42 -13.48
C ALA A 253 -22.04 -10.83 -13.70
N ARG A 254 -22.85 -10.84 -12.64
CA ARG A 254 -24.30 -11.09 -12.75
C ARG A 254 -25.00 -10.05 -13.64
N SER A 255 -24.66 -8.78 -13.45
CA SER A 255 -25.23 -7.70 -14.26
C SER A 255 -24.83 -7.80 -15.73
N PHE A 256 -23.58 -8.18 -16.00
CA PHE A 256 -23.08 -8.43 -17.34
C PHE A 256 -23.82 -9.61 -18.00
N ASN A 257 -23.98 -10.74 -17.30
CA ASN A 257 -24.69 -11.90 -17.82
C ASN A 257 -26.16 -11.55 -18.15
N ASN A 258 -26.84 -10.81 -17.27
CA ASN A 258 -28.24 -10.36 -17.51
C ASN A 258 -28.34 -9.41 -18.71
N MET A 259 -27.36 -8.52 -18.88
CA MET A 259 -27.29 -7.65 -20.05
C MET A 259 -27.15 -8.48 -21.36
N SER A 260 -26.25 -9.49 -21.33
CA SER A 260 -26.05 -10.38 -22.48
C SER A 260 -27.31 -11.17 -22.84
N ASP A 261 -28.06 -11.65 -21.84
CA ASP A 261 -29.35 -12.33 -22.04
C ASP A 261 -30.37 -11.42 -22.72
N LYS A 262 -30.54 -10.20 -22.21
CA LYS A 262 -31.44 -9.20 -22.81
C LYS A 262 -31.05 -8.83 -24.24
N LEU A 263 -29.75 -8.73 -24.51
CA LEU A 263 -29.26 -8.45 -25.87
C LEU A 263 -29.54 -9.62 -26.81
N ALA A 264 -29.39 -10.87 -26.37
CA ALA A 264 -29.72 -12.07 -27.13
C ALA A 264 -31.22 -12.11 -27.46
N GLU A 265 -32.07 -11.84 -26.46
CA GLU A 265 -33.54 -11.78 -26.63
C GLU A 265 -33.96 -10.69 -27.63
N ALA A 266 -33.43 -9.47 -27.47
CA ALA A 266 -33.72 -8.37 -28.38
C ALA A 266 -33.26 -8.67 -29.81
N ARG A 267 -32.10 -9.31 -30.01
CA ARG A 267 -31.62 -9.73 -31.33
C ARG A 267 -32.56 -10.76 -31.98
N LEU A 268 -33.05 -11.73 -31.20
CA LEU A 268 -33.99 -12.73 -31.66
C LEU A 268 -35.30 -12.08 -32.09
N GLN A 269 -35.84 -11.13 -31.30
CA GLN A 269 -37.07 -10.39 -31.63
C GLN A 269 -36.87 -9.56 -32.91
N LEU A 270 -35.75 -8.88 -33.08
CA LEU A 270 -35.44 -8.15 -34.31
C LEU A 270 -35.37 -9.08 -35.51
N PHE A 271 -34.72 -10.23 -35.40
CA PHE A 271 -34.65 -11.22 -36.48
C PHE A 271 -36.02 -11.75 -36.87
N GLN A 272 -36.87 -12.05 -35.89
CA GLN A 272 -38.26 -12.48 -36.15
C GLN A 272 -39.07 -11.36 -36.82
N SER A 273 -38.94 -10.11 -36.36
CA SER A 273 -39.62 -8.95 -36.96
C SER A 273 -39.17 -8.71 -38.42
N ASP A 274 -37.86 -8.77 -38.68
CA ASP A 274 -37.32 -8.63 -40.05
C ASP A 274 -37.79 -9.75 -40.98
N LYS A 275 -37.84 -11.00 -40.46
CA LYS A 275 -38.38 -12.14 -41.22
C LYS A 275 -39.83 -11.93 -41.57
N LEU A 276 -40.65 -11.50 -40.61
CA LEU A 276 -42.08 -11.21 -40.84
C LEU A 276 -42.28 -10.02 -41.80
N ALA A 277 -41.50 -8.96 -41.66
CA ALA A 277 -41.54 -7.81 -42.54
C ALA A 277 -41.14 -8.18 -44.00
N SER A 278 -40.16 -9.04 -44.17
CA SER A 278 -39.70 -9.55 -45.46
C SER A 278 -40.81 -10.45 -46.10
N LEU A 279 -41.38 -11.34 -45.29
CA LEU A 279 -42.50 -12.19 -45.72
C LEU A 279 -43.72 -11.34 -46.11
N GLY A 280 -44.00 -10.26 -45.36
CA GLY A 280 -45.11 -9.32 -45.67
C GLY A 280 -44.94 -8.61 -47.02
N ARG A 281 -43.71 -8.16 -47.30
CA ARG A 281 -43.40 -7.53 -48.60
C ARG A 281 -43.56 -8.53 -49.77
N LEU A 282 -43.07 -9.75 -49.61
CA LEU A 282 -43.20 -10.81 -50.61
C LEU A 282 -44.68 -11.19 -50.82
N ALA A 283 -45.41 -11.42 -49.71
CA ALA A 283 -46.84 -11.76 -49.76
C ALA A 283 -47.66 -10.67 -50.47
N ALA A 284 -47.39 -9.38 -50.24
CA ALA A 284 -48.04 -8.27 -50.89
C ALA A 284 -47.85 -8.26 -52.42
N GLY A 285 -46.57 -8.49 -52.86
CA GLY A 285 -46.22 -8.58 -54.27
C GLY A 285 -46.89 -9.78 -54.97
N VAL A 286 -46.77 -10.95 -54.36
CA VAL A 286 -47.39 -12.20 -54.88
C VAL A 286 -48.87 -12.10 -54.91
N ALA A 287 -49.52 -11.55 -53.88
CA ALA A 287 -50.97 -11.38 -53.84
C ALA A 287 -51.48 -10.44 -54.95
N HIS A 288 -50.73 -9.36 -55.24
CA HIS A 288 -51.11 -8.45 -56.33
C HIS A 288 -51.02 -9.15 -57.67
N GLU A 289 -49.95 -9.93 -57.94
CA GLU A 289 -49.77 -10.66 -59.18
C GLU A 289 -50.72 -11.84 -59.37
N ILE A 290 -51.17 -12.51 -58.25
CA ILE A 290 -52.11 -13.59 -58.30
C ILE A 290 -53.56 -13.03 -58.42
N ASN A 291 -53.90 -11.92 -57.74
CA ASN A 291 -55.30 -11.35 -57.82
C ASN A 291 -55.62 -10.84 -59.23
N ASN A 292 -54.65 -10.38 -60.02
CA ASN A 292 -54.86 -9.91 -61.37
C ASN A 292 -55.45 -11.02 -62.25
N PRO A 293 -54.83 -12.19 -62.46
CA PRO A 293 -55.44 -13.26 -63.30
C PRO A 293 -56.68 -13.86 -62.68
N LEU A 294 -56.79 -13.99 -61.34
CA LEU A 294 -57.99 -14.46 -60.68
C LEU A 294 -59.16 -13.54 -60.92
N THR A 295 -58.93 -12.21 -60.93
CA THR A 295 -59.98 -11.26 -61.27
C THR A 295 -60.51 -11.42 -62.71
N ALA A 296 -59.55 -11.67 -63.67
CA ALA A 296 -59.95 -11.94 -65.09
C ALA A 296 -60.76 -13.24 -65.19
N VAL A 297 -60.31 -14.34 -64.53
CA VAL A 297 -61.04 -15.62 -64.50
C VAL A 297 -62.40 -15.46 -63.88
N LEU A 298 -62.50 -14.81 -62.72
CA LEU A 298 -63.80 -14.57 -62.06
C LEU A 298 -64.73 -13.75 -62.87
N THR A 299 -64.28 -12.67 -63.55
CA THR A 299 -65.06 -11.81 -64.36
C THR A 299 -65.63 -12.55 -65.59
N ASN A 300 -64.78 -13.27 -66.30
CA ASN A 300 -65.16 -14.01 -67.48
C ASN A 300 -66.07 -15.19 -67.17
N SER A 301 -65.79 -15.97 -66.13
CA SER A 301 -66.62 -17.09 -65.68
C SER A 301 -68.01 -16.60 -65.18
N SER A 302 -68.03 -15.51 -64.42
CA SER A 302 -69.25 -14.89 -63.96
C SER A 302 -70.15 -14.34 -65.18
N TYR A 303 -69.50 -13.77 -66.15
CA TYR A 303 -70.17 -13.30 -67.39
C TYR A 303 -70.74 -14.47 -68.16
N LEU A 304 -69.98 -15.57 -68.39
CA LEU A 304 -70.47 -16.78 -69.05
C LEU A 304 -71.65 -17.43 -68.26
N LEU A 305 -71.54 -17.51 -66.94
CA LEU A 305 -72.62 -18.03 -66.09
C LEU A 305 -73.91 -17.29 -66.22
N LYS A 306 -73.88 -15.97 -66.39
CA LYS A 306 -75.10 -15.16 -66.68
C LYS A 306 -75.72 -15.39 -68.05
N ARG A 307 -74.96 -15.84 -69.04
CA ARG A 307 -75.39 -16.07 -70.40
C ARG A 307 -75.76 -17.52 -70.71
N SER A 308 -75.47 -18.46 -69.86
CA SER A 308 -75.70 -19.91 -70.01
C SER A 308 -77.18 -20.27 -69.62
N GLU A 309 -78.16 -19.60 -70.15
CA GLU A 309 -79.61 -19.97 -70.00
C GLU A 309 -79.92 -21.17 -70.89
N GLY A 310 -80.22 -22.35 -70.26
CA GLY A 310 -80.67 -23.55 -70.99
C GLY A 310 -79.65 -24.66 -71.17
N GLN A 311 -78.46 -24.59 -70.63
CA GLN A 311 -77.40 -25.67 -70.59
C GLN A 311 -77.02 -25.97 -69.15
N ASP A 312 -77.74 -26.93 -68.50
CA ASP A 312 -77.56 -27.19 -67.05
C ASP A 312 -76.16 -27.68 -66.69
N ASP A 313 -75.49 -28.57 -67.46
CA ASP A 313 -74.12 -29.09 -67.18
C ASP A 313 -73.04 -27.98 -67.24
N THR A 314 -73.10 -27.15 -68.33
CA THR A 314 -72.13 -26.02 -68.47
C THR A 314 -72.32 -24.97 -67.37
N ARG A 315 -73.49 -24.77 -66.88
CA ARG A 315 -73.80 -23.82 -65.81
C ARG A 315 -73.30 -24.29 -64.50
N ASP A 316 -73.33 -25.57 -64.18
CA ASP A 316 -72.79 -26.15 -62.95
C ASP A 316 -71.27 -26.15 -62.97
N ASP A 317 -70.58 -26.43 -64.08
CA ASP A 317 -69.16 -26.27 -64.23
C ASP A 317 -68.70 -24.82 -63.98
N LEU A 318 -69.38 -23.86 -64.53
CA LEU A 318 -69.11 -22.43 -64.33
C LEU A 318 -69.32 -21.98 -62.87
N LYS A 319 -70.27 -22.50 -62.13
CA LYS A 319 -70.49 -22.27 -60.72
C LYS A 319 -69.28 -22.77 -59.90
N VAL A 320 -68.76 -23.98 -60.22
CA VAL A 320 -67.55 -24.53 -59.58
C VAL A 320 -66.32 -23.63 -59.83
N ILE A 321 -66.11 -23.18 -61.09
CA ILE A 321 -65.00 -22.29 -61.40
C ILE A 321 -65.11 -20.96 -60.62
N VAL A 322 -66.30 -20.36 -60.54
CA VAL A 322 -66.53 -19.14 -59.79
C VAL A 322 -66.25 -19.35 -58.28
N SER A 323 -66.79 -20.45 -57.72
CA SER A 323 -66.60 -20.75 -56.29
C SER A 323 -65.13 -20.98 -55.92
N GLU A 324 -64.38 -21.77 -56.72
CA GLU A 324 -63.00 -22.04 -56.48
C GLU A 324 -62.11 -20.79 -56.72
N THR A 325 -62.44 -19.92 -57.64
CA THR A 325 -61.77 -18.65 -57.88
C THR A 325 -61.94 -17.70 -56.67
N ILE A 326 -63.14 -17.62 -56.10
CA ILE A 326 -63.46 -16.88 -54.89
C ILE A 326 -62.62 -17.47 -53.72
N ARG A 327 -62.57 -18.79 -53.58
CA ARG A 327 -61.80 -19.47 -52.55
C ARG A 327 -60.31 -19.18 -52.67
N CYS A 328 -59.73 -19.23 -53.84
CA CYS A 328 -58.32 -18.84 -54.08
C CYS A 328 -58.01 -17.39 -53.62
N ARG A 329 -58.94 -16.46 -53.96
CA ARG A 329 -58.82 -15.07 -53.55
C ARG A 329 -58.87 -14.89 -52.03
N GLU A 330 -59.68 -15.66 -51.32
CA GLU A 330 -59.77 -15.66 -49.87
C GLU A 330 -58.49 -16.21 -49.24
N ILE A 331 -57.86 -17.26 -49.79
CA ILE A 331 -56.56 -17.80 -49.34
C ILE A 331 -55.44 -16.74 -49.50
N VAL A 332 -55.40 -16.08 -50.65
CA VAL A 332 -54.45 -15.01 -50.90
C VAL A 332 -54.59 -13.85 -49.93
N LYS A 333 -55.86 -13.46 -49.65
CA LYS A 333 -56.20 -12.43 -48.69
C LYS A 333 -55.80 -12.83 -47.28
N SER A 334 -56.02 -14.07 -46.84
CA SER A 334 -55.64 -14.60 -45.57
C SER A 334 -54.08 -14.63 -45.39
N LEU A 335 -53.34 -14.95 -46.46
CA LEU A 335 -51.88 -14.89 -46.49
C LEU A 335 -51.38 -13.46 -46.32
N LEU A 336 -51.98 -12.48 -46.96
CA LEU A 336 -51.68 -11.05 -46.78
C LEU A 336 -51.95 -10.56 -45.37
N ASP A 337 -53.10 -10.94 -44.79
CA ASP A 337 -53.49 -10.54 -43.44
C ASP A 337 -52.59 -11.16 -42.41
N PHE A 338 -52.11 -12.40 -42.61
CA PHE A 338 -51.06 -13.04 -41.77
C PHE A 338 -49.71 -12.32 -41.86
N ALA A 339 -49.32 -11.90 -43.05
CA ALA A 339 -48.05 -11.23 -43.27
C ALA A 339 -48.07 -9.74 -42.83
N ARG A 340 -49.23 -9.12 -42.74
CA ARG A 340 -49.43 -7.77 -42.22
C ARG A 340 -49.52 -7.81 -40.71
N GLN A 341 -48.49 -7.35 -40.00
CA GLN A 341 -48.60 -7.03 -38.56
C GLN A 341 -49.59 -5.88 -38.37
N THR A 342 -50.85 -6.18 -38.23
CA THR A 342 -51.82 -5.19 -37.78
C THR A 342 -51.73 -5.06 -36.27
N VAL A 343 -51.40 -3.85 -35.80
CA VAL A 343 -51.51 -3.53 -34.37
C VAL A 343 -52.94 -3.85 -33.93
N PRO A 344 -53.16 -4.79 -33.00
CA PRO A 344 -54.51 -5.17 -32.60
C PRO A 344 -55.26 -3.97 -32.00
N LYS A 345 -56.27 -3.48 -32.65
CA LYS A 345 -57.17 -2.46 -32.11
C LYS A 345 -58.10 -3.14 -31.10
N LYS A 346 -57.71 -3.09 -29.84
CA LYS A 346 -58.59 -3.58 -28.77
C LYS A 346 -59.89 -2.78 -28.73
N ARG A 347 -60.99 -3.46 -28.90
CA ARG A 347 -62.35 -2.91 -28.73
C ARG A 347 -63.02 -3.66 -27.58
N GLN A 348 -63.81 -2.92 -26.81
CA GLN A 348 -64.72 -3.56 -25.87
C GLN A 348 -65.81 -4.32 -26.69
N ALA A 349 -65.92 -5.62 -26.50
CA ALA A 349 -66.84 -6.47 -27.24
C ALA A 349 -67.49 -7.47 -26.29
N ASP A 350 -68.75 -7.79 -26.52
CA ASP A 350 -69.44 -8.85 -25.80
C ASP A 350 -68.96 -10.21 -26.31
N ILE A 351 -68.32 -10.95 -25.47
CA ILE A 351 -67.75 -12.29 -25.73
C ILE A 351 -68.90 -13.27 -26.13
N ASN A 352 -70.06 -13.17 -25.49
CA ASN A 352 -71.18 -14.06 -25.78
C ASN A 352 -71.77 -13.82 -27.21
N ALA A 353 -71.76 -12.55 -27.66
CA ALA A 353 -72.11 -12.21 -29.01
C ALA A 353 -71.10 -12.70 -30.07
N ILE A 354 -69.83 -12.83 -29.71
CA ILE A 354 -68.78 -13.39 -30.59
C ILE A 354 -68.90 -14.91 -30.68
N ILE A 355 -69.13 -15.61 -29.57
CA ILE A 355 -69.32 -17.07 -29.53
C ILE A 355 -70.55 -17.49 -30.29
N GLY A 356 -71.69 -16.76 -30.15
CA GLY A 356 -72.90 -17.04 -30.85
C GLY A 356 -72.84 -16.81 -32.37
N ARG A 357 -71.84 -16.16 -32.92
CA ARG A 357 -71.54 -16.04 -34.35
C ARG A 357 -70.57 -17.08 -34.90
N ALA A 358 -69.81 -17.74 -34.01
CA ALA A 358 -68.78 -18.76 -34.36
C ALA A 358 -69.34 -20.19 -34.25
N ALA A 359 -70.46 -20.40 -33.57
CA ALA A 359 -71.26 -21.63 -33.54
C ALA A 359 -72.25 -21.63 -34.70
#